data_df1f343a8482f110f70bfde44182a5cf
#
_entry.id   df1f343a8482f110f70bfde44182a5cf
#
_cell.length_a   1.000
_cell.length_b   1.000
_cell.length_c   1.000
_cell.angle_alpha   90.00
_cell.angle_beta   90.00
_cell.angle_gamma   90.00
#
_symmetry.space_group_name_H-M   'P 1'
#
loop_
_entity.id
_entity.type
_entity.pdbx_description
1 polymer ?
#
loop_
_entity_poly.entity_id
_entity_poly.type
_entity_poly.pdbx_seq_one_letter_code
_entity_poly.pdbx_strand_id
1 'polypeptide(L)'
;LEGSIFVAGAAVQWLRDGLKLVSEAAETESIAKGHRVDHGVYLVPAFTGLGAPYWDPNARGAILGLTRDSGVADIVTATLQSVCFQTLDLLTAMEQDGAVPTILRVDGGMIENNWLTQHLADVLQLPIDRPRVIETTALGVAYLAGLRAGIFAELDDVAEKWQLERRFEPVMQSEIAAELYKGWQSAVAKVRSKESKESKEVPEST
;
A
#
# COMPACT_ATOMS: atom_id res chain seq x y z
N LEU A 1 0.61 -17.08 -6.58
CA LEU A 1 -0.32 -16.38 -5.71
C LEU A 1 -0.37 -14.92 -6.13
N GLU A 2 -1.55 -14.33 -6.23
CA GLU A 2 -1.76 -12.93 -6.60
C GLU A 2 -2.77 -12.30 -5.64
N GLY A 3 -2.58 -11.02 -5.33
CA GLY A 3 -3.50 -10.26 -4.53
C GLY A 3 -3.56 -8.80 -5.00
N SER A 4 -4.67 -8.11 -4.74
CA SER A 4 -4.88 -6.73 -5.19
C SER A 4 -5.50 -5.88 -4.09
N ILE A 5 -4.96 -4.68 -3.91
CA ILE A 5 -5.63 -3.59 -3.21
C ILE A 5 -6.37 -2.71 -4.22
N PHE A 6 -7.59 -2.25 -3.91
CA PHE A 6 -8.41 -1.54 -4.88
C PHE A 6 -8.01 -0.09 -5.07
N VAL A 7 -7.48 0.53 -4.02
CA VAL A 7 -7.16 1.96 -4.02
C VAL A 7 -5.75 2.20 -3.49
N ALA A 8 -4.85 2.57 -4.39
CA ALA A 8 -3.49 3.02 -4.09
C ALA A 8 -3.30 4.46 -4.60
N GLY A 9 -2.70 4.64 -5.79
CA GLY A 9 -2.50 5.97 -6.40
C GLY A 9 -3.78 6.78 -6.58
N ALA A 10 -4.92 6.11 -6.76
CA ALA A 10 -6.22 6.77 -6.86
C ALA A 10 -6.58 7.58 -5.60
N ALA A 11 -6.09 7.19 -4.41
CA ALA A 11 -6.29 7.98 -3.20
C ALA A 11 -5.53 9.32 -3.25
N VAL A 12 -4.31 9.33 -3.77
CA VAL A 12 -3.53 10.56 -3.97
C VAL A 12 -4.16 11.45 -5.05
N GLN A 13 -4.65 10.84 -6.14
CA GLN A 13 -5.41 11.58 -7.16
C GLN A 13 -6.67 12.22 -6.57
N TRP A 14 -7.37 11.52 -5.69
CA TRP A 14 -8.54 12.06 -4.99
C TRP A 14 -8.18 13.25 -4.08
N LEU A 15 -7.05 13.22 -3.37
CA LEU A 15 -6.56 14.38 -2.61
C LEU A 15 -6.36 15.59 -3.51
N ARG A 16 -5.78 15.37 -4.71
CA ARG A 16 -5.48 16.43 -5.68
C ARG A 16 -6.75 16.90 -6.40
N ASP A 17 -7.51 16.00 -7.00
CA ASP A 17 -8.59 16.32 -7.94
C ASP A 17 -9.94 16.49 -7.25
N GLY A 18 -10.22 15.70 -6.23
CA GLY A 18 -11.46 15.69 -5.47
C GLY A 18 -11.47 16.73 -4.35
N LEU A 19 -10.51 16.64 -3.44
CA LEU A 19 -10.45 17.50 -2.26
C LEU A 19 -9.66 18.79 -2.47
N LYS A 20 -8.80 18.87 -3.50
CA LYS A 20 -7.91 20.01 -3.78
C LYS A 20 -6.97 20.34 -2.61
N LEU A 21 -6.54 19.33 -1.85
CA LEU A 21 -5.64 19.51 -0.71
C LEU A 21 -4.18 19.61 -1.10
N VAL A 22 -3.82 19.15 -2.30
CA VAL A 22 -2.49 19.27 -2.92
C VAL A 22 -2.66 19.64 -4.38
N SER A 23 -1.66 20.32 -4.96
CA SER A 23 -1.66 20.71 -6.39
C SER A 23 -1.11 19.58 -7.27
N GLU A 24 -0.15 18.84 -6.73
CA GLU A 24 0.49 17.70 -7.40
C GLU A 24 0.83 16.57 -6.42
N ALA A 25 0.96 15.35 -6.94
CA ALA A 25 1.22 14.18 -6.13
C ALA A 25 2.55 14.27 -5.34
N ALA A 26 3.57 14.93 -5.91
CA ALA A 26 4.88 15.09 -5.29
C ALA A 26 4.83 15.87 -3.96
N GLU A 27 3.88 16.81 -3.80
CA GLU A 27 3.72 17.58 -2.56
C GLU A 27 3.44 16.68 -1.34
N THR A 28 2.83 15.51 -1.56
CA THR A 28 2.50 14.58 -0.48
C THR A 28 3.73 14.10 0.29
N GLU A 29 4.87 13.96 -0.39
CA GLU A 29 6.13 13.58 0.25
C GLU A 29 6.61 14.64 1.25
N SER A 30 6.63 15.91 0.84
CA SER A 30 7.09 17.00 1.69
C SER A 30 6.17 17.22 2.89
N ILE A 31 4.87 17.10 2.69
CA ILE A 31 3.87 17.23 3.77
C ILE A 31 4.05 16.08 4.78
N ALA A 32 4.15 14.84 4.33
CA ALA A 32 4.30 13.68 5.21
C ALA A 32 5.65 13.67 5.94
N LYS A 33 6.75 14.12 5.30
CA LYS A 33 8.07 14.27 5.96
C LYS A 33 8.05 15.25 7.13
N GLY A 34 7.23 16.28 7.06
CA GLY A 34 7.09 17.29 8.11
C GLY A 34 6.09 16.91 9.19
N HIS A 35 5.44 15.76 9.08
CA HIS A 35 4.36 15.36 9.96
C HIS A 35 4.69 14.10 10.77
N ARG A 36 4.08 13.96 11.97
CA ARG A 36 4.23 12.77 12.82
C ARG A 36 3.46 11.59 12.23
N VAL A 37 3.99 10.38 12.38
CA VAL A 37 3.35 9.16 11.86
C VAL A 37 2.21 8.65 12.74
N ASP A 38 2.23 9.00 14.03
CA ASP A 38 1.28 8.56 15.07
C ASP A 38 0.19 9.61 15.37
N HIS A 39 -0.26 10.35 14.34
CA HIS A 39 -1.25 11.44 14.45
C HIS A 39 -2.68 10.99 14.79
N GLY A 40 -2.95 9.68 14.72
CA GLY A 40 -4.23 9.09 15.12
C GLY A 40 -5.36 9.20 14.10
N VAL A 41 -5.13 9.82 12.93
CA VAL A 41 -6.08 9.89 11.82
C VAL A 41 -5.82 8.74 10.85
N TYR A 42 -6.88 8.05 10.44
CA TYR A 42 -6.83 6.95 9.48
C TYR A 42 -7.78 7.23 8.32
N LEU A 43 -7.29 7.10 7.09
CA LEU A 43 -8.13 7.05 5.90
C LEU A 43 -8.30 5.59 5.48
N VAL A 44 -9.54 5.11 5.43
CA VAL A 44 -9.89 3.84 4.78
C VAL A 44 -10.43 4.16 3.39
N PRO A 45 -9.66 3.93 2.30
CA PRO A 45 -10.05 4.40 0.96
C PRO A 45 -10.96 3.39 0.24
N ALA A 46 -12.03 2.95 0.89
CA ALA A 46 -13.01 2.01 0.32
C ALA A 46 -13.95 2.71 -0.69
N PHE A 47 -13.40 3.39 -1.71
CA PHE A 47 -14.18 4.16 -2.68
C PHE A 47 -15.07 3.27 -3.54
N THR A 48 -14.64 2.04 -3.80
CA THR A 48 -15.36 1.02 -4.55
C THR A 48 -15.54 -0.28 -3.74
N GLY A 49 -15.51 -0.18 -2.42
CA GLY A 49 -15.48 -1.31 -1.51
C GLY A 49 -14.05 -1.64 -1.04
N LEU A 50 -13.94 -2.69 -0.23
CA LEU A 50 -12.67 -3.25 0.24
C LEU A 50 -12.37 -4.55 -0.53
N GLY A 51 -11.13 -4.64 -1.04
CA GLY A 51 -10.58 -5.85 -1.66
C GLY A 51 -10.12 -6.90 -0.65
N ALA A 52 -9.15 -7.70 -1.05
CA ALA A 52 -8.52 -8.68 -0.15
C ALA A 52 -7.92 -8.00 1.09
N PRO A 53 -7.98 -8.63 2.28
CA PRO A 53 -8.67 -9.90 2.61
C PRO A 53 -10.14 -9.73 3.02
N TYR A 54 -10.70 -8.54 2.89
CA TYR A 54 -12.03 -8.20 3.44
C TYR A 54 -13.19 -8.58 2.52
N TRP A 55 -13.02 -8.44 1.22
CA TRP A 55 -14.00 -8.73 0.17
C TRP A 55 -15.37 -8.12 0.44
N ASP A 56 -15.39 -6.83 0.82
CA ASP A 56 -16.61 -6.10 1.18
C ASP A 56 -16.96 -5.04 0.12
N PRO A 57 -17.82 -5.35 -0.85
CA PRO A 57 -18.19 -4.42 -1.92
C PRO A 57 -19.10 -3.27 -1.41
N ASN A 58 -19.69 -3.43 -0.22
CA ASN A 58 -20.61 -2.46 0.37
C ASN A 58 -19.91 -1.46 1.29
N ALA A 59 -18.65 -1.71 1.68
CA ALA A 59 -17.83 -0.75 2.42
C ALA A 59 -17.68 0.56 1.64
N ARG A 60 -17.61 1.67 2.34
CA ARG A 60 -17.34 3.00 1.75
C ARG A 60 -16.22 3.69 2.48
N GLY A 61 -15.49 4.56 1.75
CA GLY A 61 -14.36 5.29 2.29
C GLY A 61 -14.75 6.17 3.48
N ALA A 62 -13.83 6.26 4.46
CA ALA A 62 -14.01 7.07 5.65
C ALA A 62 -12.68 7.61 6.15
N ILE A 63 -12.73 8.81 6.75
CA ILE A 63 -11.64 9.36 7.55
C ILE A 63 -12.06 9.27 9.02
N LEU A 64 -11.21 8.66 9.84
CA LEU A 64 -11.49 8.38 11.24
C LEU A 64 -10.39 8.98 12.12
N GLY A 65 -10.73 9.29 13.38
CA GLY A 65 -9.77 9.85 14.33
C GLY A 65 -9.59 11.37 14.25
N LEU A 66 -10.45 12.09 13.50
CA LEU A 66 -10.38 13.55 13.41
C LEU A 66 -10.67 14.21 14.77
N THR A 67 -9.86 15.21 15.07
CA THR A 67 -10.04 16.13 16.18
C THR A 67 -10.13 17.58 15.65
N ARG A 68 -10.34 18.54 16.53
CA ARG A 68 -10.34 19.97 16.14
C ARG A 68 -9.00 20.43 15.56
N ASP A 69 -7.91 19.78 15.97
CA ASP A 69 -6.54 20.14 15.56
C ASP A 69 -6.11 19.40 14.29
N SER A 70 -6.94 18.47 13.78
CA SER A 70 -6.63 17.75 12.54
C SER A 70 -6.68 18.69 11.33
N GLY A 71 -5.67 18.58 10.48
CA GLY A 71 -5.49 19.42 9.31
C GLY A 71 -5.13 18.63 8.04
N VAL A 72 -4.69 19.38 7.01
CA VAL A 72 -4.32 18.81 5.71
C VAL A 72 -3.21 17.77 5.85
N ALA A 73 -2.21 18.03 6.70
CA ALA A 73 -1.08 17.13 6.89
C ALA A 73 -1.51 15.75 7.44
N ASP A 74 -2.49 15.72 8.36
CA ASP A 74 -3.04 14.46 8.87
C ASP A 74 -3.71 13.64 7.77
N ILE A 75 -4.53 14.30 6.94
CA ILE A 75 -5.27 13.63 5.85
C ILE A 75 -4.32 13.11 4.78
N VAL A 76 -3.33 13.92 4.38
CA VAL A 76 -2.32 13.53 3.39
C VAL A 76 -1.49 12.36 3.89
N THR A 77 -1.00 12.43 5.13
CA THR A 77 -0.20 11.36 5.74
C THR A 77 -1.03 10.08 5.89
N ALA A 78 -2.27 10.17 6.39
CA ALA A 78 -3.17 9.02 6.49
C ALA A 78 -3.47 8.37 5.13
N THR A 79 -3.51 9.18 4.06
CA THR A 79 -3.70 8.67 2.71
C THR A 79 -2.51 7.82 2.25
N LEU A 80 -1.29 8.29 2.46
CA LEU A 80 -0.09 7.51 2.14
C LEU A 80 0.02 6.25 3.02
N GLN A 81 -0.24 6.39 4.31
CA GLN A 81 -0.24 5.26 5.26
C GLN A 81 -1.27 4.19 4.88
N SER A 82 -2.42 4.58 4.36
CA SER A 82 -3.47 3.64 3.98
C SER A 82 -3.00 2.62 2.93
N VAL A 83 -2.12 3.02 2.02
CA VAL A 83 -1.53 2.11 1.03
C VAL A 83 -0.60 1.10 1.70
N CYS A 84 0.21 1.55 2.66
CA CYS A 84 1.11 0.67 3.41
C CYS A 84 0.34 -0.36 4.24
N PHE A 85 -0.72 0.06 4.92
CA PHE A 85 -1.54 -0.84 5.74
C PHE A 85 -2.34 -1.83 4.90
N GLN A 86 -2.92 -1.41 3.77
CA GLN A 86 -3.58 -2.34 2.83
C GLN A 86 -2.59 -3.37 2.28
N THR A 87 -1.35 -2.96 2.03
CA THR A 87 -0.29 -3.88 1.59
C THR A 87 0.04 -4.89 2.70
N LEU A 88 0.10 -4.46 3.97
CA LEU A 88 0.30 -5.37 5.10
C LEU A 88 -0.88 -6.34 5.27
N ASP A 89 -2.14 -5.87 5.15
CA ASP A 89 -3.33 -6.73 5.16
C ASP A 89 -3.21 -7.84 4.12
N LEU A 90 -2.80 -7.46 2.90
CA LEU A 90 -2.66 -8.38 1.79
C LEU A 90 -1.53 -9.40 2.03
N LEU A 91 -0.35 -8.94 2.44
CA LEU A 91 0.79 -9.82 2.73
C LEU A 91 0.47 -10.78 3.88
N THR A 92 -0.20 -10.30 4.94
CA THR A 92 -0.63 -11.15 6.06
C THR A 92 -1.58 -12.27 5.58
N ALA A 93 -2.48 -11.97 4.64
CA ALA A 93 -3.34 -12.99 4.06
C ALA A 93 -2.55 -13.98 3.18
N MET A 94 -1.59 -13.49 2.40
CA MET A 94 -0.73 -14.33 1.55
C MET A 94 0.20 -15.23 2.38
N GLU A 95 0.66 -14.78 3.55
CA GLU A 95 1.44 -15.60 4.49
C GLU A 95 0.66 -16.81 5.00
N GLN A 96 -0.65 -16.66 5.23
CA GLN A 96 -1.52 -17.80 5.60
C GLN A 96 -1.59 -18.85 4.50
N ASP A 97 -1.39 -18.44 3.24
CA ASP A 97 -1.30 -19.31 2.07
C ASP A 97 0.15 -19.79 1.79
N GLY A 98 1.09 -19.51 2.67
CA GLY A 98 2.49 -19.96 2.62
C GLY A 98 3.45 -19.04 1.86
N ALA A 99 3.04 -17.85 1.43
CA ALA A 99 3.92 -16.89 0.77
C ALA A 99 4.53 -15.94 1.81
N VAL A 100 5.76 -16.21 2.23
CA VAL A 100 6.50 -15.39 3.21
C VAL A 100 7.66 -14.68 2.50
N PRO A 101 7.49 -13.43 2.05
CA PRO A 101 8.57 -12.69 1.41
C PRO A 101 9.62 -12.27 2.43
N THR A 102 10.89 -12.28 2.03
CA THR A 102 12.02 -11.73 2.79
C THR A 102 12.45 -10.35 2.28
N ILE A 103 12.03 -9.99 1.08
CA ILE A 103 12.25 -8.70 0.42
C ILE A 103 11.04 -8.45 -0.47
N LEU A 104 10.57 -7.21 -0.51
CA LEU A 104 9.53 -6.79 -1.45
C LEU A 104 10.13 -5.88 -2.52
N ARG A 105 9.97 -6.25 -3.81
CA ARG A 105 10.26 -5.36 -4.94
C ARG A 105 9.01 -4.59 -5.30
N VAL A 106 9.17 -3.28 -5.49
CA VAL A 106 8.05 -2.35 -5.77
C VAL A 106 8.27 -1.60 -7.06
N ASP A 107 7.16 -1.18 -7.71
CA ASP A 107 7.18 -0.41 -8.95
C ASP A 107 6.00 0.57 -9.04
N GLY A 108 5.94 1.31 -10.15
CA GLY A 108 4.91 2.31 -10.42
C GLY A 108 5.20 3.69 -9.83
N GLY A 109 4.46 4.70 -10.28
CA GLY A 109 4.76 6.11 -9.95
C GLY A 109 4.68 6.48 -8.47
N MET A 110 3.93 5.74 -7.65
CA MET A 110 3.84 6.05 -6.21
C MET A 110 5.15 5.85 -5.46
N ILE A 111 6.00 4.91 -5.90
CA ILE A 111 7.26 4.60 -5.22
C ILE A 111 8.37 5.65 -5.44
N GLU A 112 8.14 6.65 -6.30
CA GLU A 112 8.99 7.84 -6.38
C GLU A 112 8.99 8.61 -5.05
N ASN A 113 7.88 8.56 -4.31
CA ASN A 113 7.76 9.14 -2.98
C ASN A 113 8.60 8.33 -1.98
N ASN A 114 9.74 8.90 -1.57
CA ASN A 114 10.66 8.22 -0.65
C ASN A 114 10.07 8.04 0.75
N TRP A 115 9.22 8.97 1.20
CA TRP A 115 8.55 8.82 2.48
C TRP A 115 7.61 7.62 2.48
N LEU A 116 6.79 7.49 1.41
CA LEU A 116 5.88 6.34 1.26
C LEU A 116 6.67 5.02 1.25
N THR A 117 7.74 4.95 0.45
CA THR A 117 8.52 3.71 0.30
C THR A 117 9.24 3.33 1.60
N GLN A 118 9.77 4.33 2.34
CA GLN A 118 10.33 4.11 3.67
C GLN A 118 9.26 3.67 4.67
N HIS A 119 8.11 4.34 4.70
CA HIS A 119 7.01 3.99 5.60
C HIS A 119 6.44 2.59 5.28
N LEU A 120 6.45 2.19 4.02
CA LEU A 120 6.10 0.83 3.61
C LEU A 120 7.07 -0.20 4.20
N ALA A 121 8.40 0.04 4.11
CA ALA A 121 9.38 -0.83 4.75
C ALA A 121 9.16 -0.90 6.27
N ASP A 122 8.90 0.23 6.90
CA ASP A 122 8.67 0.35 8.33
C ASP A 122 7.43 -0.42 8.79
N VAL A 123 6.31 -0.27 8.08
CA VAL A 123 5.04 -0.94 8.42
C VAL A 123 5.13 -2.45 8.17
N LEU A 124 5.75 -2.86 7.07
CA LEU A 124 5.91 -4.27 6.72
C LEU A 124 7.01 -4.98 7.52
N GLN A 125 7.91 -4.22 8.16
CA GLN A 125 9.13 -4.75 8.79
C GLN A 125 9.97 -5.61 7.82
N LEU A 126 9.97 -5.22 6.54
CA LEU A 126 10.67 -5.89 5.45
C LEU A 126 11.47 -4.90 4.61
N PRO A 127 12.66 -5.29 4.11
CA PRO A 127 13.37 -4.50 3.12
C PRO A 127 12.55 -4.30 1.84
N ILE A 128 12.53 -3.08 1.32
CA ILE A 128 11.87 -2.71 0.07
C ILE A 128 12.91 -2.33 -0.96
N ASP A 129 12.92 -3.03 -2.09
CA ASP A 129 13.79 -2.75 -3.22
C ASP A 129 13.06 -1.98 -4.32
N ARG A 130 13.52 -0.75 -4.60
CA ARG A 130 13.05 0.07 -5.70
C ARG A 130 14.00 -0.08 -6.89
N PRO A 131 13.50 -0.43 -8.09
CA PRO A 131 14.31 -0.52 -9.29
C PRO A 131 14.63 0.84 -9.89
N ARG A 132 15.68 0.90 -10.74
CA ARG A 132 15.99 2.12 -11.52
C ARG A 132 14.90 2.49 -12.51
N VAL A 133 14.23 1.49 -13.09
CA VAL A 133 13.11 1.68 -14.01
C VAL A 133 11.85 1.28 -13.26
N ILE A 134 11.01 2.26 -12.98
CA ILE A 134 9.78 2.08 -12.20
C ILE A 134 8.55 1.74 -13.06
N GLU A 135 8.62 1.98 -14.38
CA GLU A 135 7.57 1.64 -15.34
C GLU A 135 7.73 0.19 -15.83
N THR A 136 7.54 -0.77 -14.92
CA THR A 136 7.85 -2.18 -15.18
C THR A 136 6.85 -2.86 -16.09
N THR A 137 5.61 -2.37 -16.20
CA THR A 137 4.60 -2.93 -17.10
C THR A 137 5.02 -2.81 -18.56
N ALA A 138 5.40 -1.61 -19.00
CA ALA A 138 5.88 -1.36 -20.36
C ALA A 138 7.21 -2.11 -20.62
N LEU A 139 8.10 -2.11 -19.63
CA LEU A 139 9.38 -2.83 -19.71
C LEU A 139 9.16 -4.34 -19.84
N GLY A 140 8.23 -4.92 -19.08
CA GLY A 140 7.88 -6.33 -19.13
C GLY A 140 7.37 -6.76 -20.53
N VAL A 141 6.49 -5.94 -21.14
CA VAL A 141 6.04 -6.18 -22.52
C VAL A 141 7.19 -6.14 -23.51
N ALA A 142 8.12 -5.17 -23.34
CA ALA A 142 9.31 -5.07 -24.20
C ALA A 142 10.24 -6.28 -24.05
N TYR A 143 10.41 -6.80 -22.84
CA TYR A 143 11.18 -8.02 -22.57
C TYR A 143 10.54 -9.26 -23.21
N LEU A 144 9.22 -9.43 -23.09
CA LEU A 144 8.52 -10.54 -23.74
C LEU A 144 8.63 -10.47 -25.27
N ALA A 145 8.54 -9.29 -25.86
CA ALA A 145 8.79 -9.08 -27.27
C ALA A 145 10.23 -9.40 -27.68
N GLY A 146 11.19 -9.00 -26.83
CA GLY A 146 12.61 -9.28 -27.03
C GLY A 146 12.94 -10.78 -26.98
N LEU A 147 12.36 -11.53 -26.05
CA LEU A 147 12.45 -13.00 -25.98
C LEU A 147 11.89 -13.62 -27.27
N ARG A 148 10.72 -13.18 -27.73
CA ARG A 148 10.10 -13.71 -28.96
C ARG A 148 10.94 -13.37 -30.21
N ALA A 149 11.60 -12.22 -30.24
CA ALA A 149 12.47 -11.78 -31.34
C ALA A 149 13.89 -12.38 -31.29
N GLY A 150 14.25 -13.13 -30.26
CA GLY A 150 15.59 -13.71 -30.07
C GLY A 150 16.65 -12.70 -29.63
N ILE A 151 16.24 -11.54 -29.08
CA ILE A 151 17.16 -10.56 -28.46
C ILE A 151 17.65 -11.08 -27.11
N PHE A 152 16.79 -11.77 -26.38
CA PHE A 152 17.11 -12.51 -25.17
C PHE A 152 16.92 -14.00 -25.44
N ALA A 153 17.82 -14.83 -24.97
CA ALA A 153 17.75 -16.28 -25.18
C ALA A 153 16.73 -16.92 -24.23
N GLU A 154 16.69 -16.45 -22.98
CA GLU A 154 15.89 -17.02 -21.92
C GLU A 154 15.45 -15.96 -20.87
N LEU A 155 14.61 -16.36 -19.91
CA LEU A 155 14.11 -15.48 -18.86
C LEU A 155 15.21 -14.98 -17.91
N ASP A 156 16.26 -15.76 -17.73
CA ASP A 156 17.39 -15.38 -16.88
C ASP A 156 18.14 -14.17 -17.46
N ASP A 157 18.29 -14.09 -18.80
CA ASP A 157 18.83 -12.90 -19.45
C ASP A 157 18.03 -11.63 -19.15
N VAL A 158 16.71 -11.78 -19.03
CA VAL A 158 15.80 -10.69 -18.65
C VAL A 158 15.95 -10.35 -17.18
N ALA A 159 16.04 -11.35 -16.32
CA ALA A 159 16.19 -11.17 -14.88
C ALA A 159 17.47 -10.39 -14.52
N GLU A 160 18.56 -10.61 -15.27
CA GLU A 160 19.82 -9.87 -15.13
C GLU A 160 19.71 -8.37 -15.47
N LYS A 161 18.66 -7.95 -16.20
CA LYS A 161 18.45 -6.53 -16.55
C LYS A 161 17.84 -5.73 -15.41
N TRP A 162 17.33 -6.41 -14.39
CA TRP A 162 16.81 -5.74 -13.21
C TRP A 162 17.94 -5.05 -12.45
N GLN A 163 17.80 -3.76 -12.17
CA GLN A 163 18.82 -2.97 -11.48
C GLN A 163 18.19 -2.30 -10.26
N LEU A 164 18.78 -2.54 -9.11
CA LEU A 164 18.44 -1.84 -7.88
C LEU A 164 18.83 -0.36 -8.00
N GLU A 165 17.88 0.54 -7.71
CA GLU A 165 18.18 1.96 -7.50
C GLU A 165 18.46 2.20 -6.02
N ARG A 166 17.50 1.74 -5.16
CA ARG A 166 17.59 1.96 -3.72
C ARG A 166 16.89 0.86 -2.93
N ARG A 167 17.52 0.45 -1.83
CA ARG A 167 16.91 -0.38 -0.79
C ARG A 167 16.52 0.51 0.39
N PHE A 168 15.30 0.29 0.91
CA PHE A 168 14.77 0.91 2.11
C PHE A 168 14.68 -0.18 3.18
N GLU A 169 15.50 -0.04 4.22
CA GLU A 169 15.46 -0.93 5.37
C GLU A 169 14.48 -0.39 6.41
N PRO A 170 13.78 -1.26 7.17
CA PRO A 170 12.96 -0.82 8.29
C PRO A 170 13.79 -0.05 9.32
N VAL A 171 13.34 1.13 9.72
CA VAL A 171 13.99 1.95 10.76
C VAL A 171 13.03 2.24 11.92
N MET A 172 11.74 2.04 11.75
CA MET A 172 10.73 2.14 12.80
C MET A 172 10.79 0.89 13.68
N GLN A 173 10.65 1.09 15.00
CA GLN A 173 10.52 -0.03 15.92
C GLN A 173 9.25 -0.84 15.64
N SER A 174 9.35 -2.15 15.74
CA SER A 174 8.24 -3.07 15.41
C SER A 174 7.00 -2.83 16.26
N GLU A 175 7.18 -2.41 17.51
CA GLU A 175 6.10 -2.08 18.43
C GLU A 175 5.29 -0.87 17.97
N ILE A 176 5.98 0.15 17.42
CA ILE A 176 5.32 1.34 16.86
C ILE A 176 4.55 0.97 15.58
N ALA A 177 5.16 0.20 14.70
CA ALA A 177 4.50 -0.30 13.49
C ALA A 177 3.24 -1.10 13.83
N ALA A 178 3.32 -1.99 14.82
CA ALA A 178 2.20 -2.81 15.28
C ALA A 178 1.06 -1.96 15.88
N GLU A 179 1.38 -0.91 16.65
CA GLU A 179 0.35 -0.02 17.22
C GLU A 179 -0.36 0.79 16.13
N LEU A 180 0.37 1.31 15.14
CA LEU A 180 -0.21 2.00 13.98
C LEU A 180 -1.13 1.06 13.19
N TYR A 181 -0.69 -0.17 12.95
CA TYR A 181 -1.49 -1.16 12.25
C TYR A 181 -2.75 -1.58 13.01
N LYS A 182 -2.67 -1.70 14.34
CA LYS A 182 -3.85 -1.95 15.20
C LYS A 182 -4.89 -0.83 15.08
N GLY A 183 -4.42 0.43 15.02
CA GLY A 183 -5.30 1.57 14.74
C GLY A 183 -5.98 1.47 13.38
N TRP A 184 -5.24 1.06 12.33
CA TRP A 184 -5.78 0.77 11.00
C TRP A 184 -6.86 -0.32 11.03
N GLN A 185 -6.58 -1.46 11.66
CA GLN A 185 -7.54 -2.56 11.79
C GLN A 185 -8.83 -2.10 12.49
N SER A 186 -8.71 -1.26 13.52
CA SER A 186 -9.87 -0.66 14.20
C SER A 186 -10.66 0.27 13.28
N ALA A 187 -9.98 1.03 12.42
CA ALA A 187 -10.62 1.90 11.43
C ALA A 187 -11.38 1.09 10.37
N VAL A 188 -10.75 0.05 9.81
CA VAL A 188 -11.38 -0.86 8.85
C VAL A 188 -12.60 -1.54 9.45
N ALA A 189 -12.52 -2.02 10.69
CA ALA A 189 -13.63 -2.68 11.38
C ALA A 189 -14.89 -1.78 11.50
N LYS A 190 -14.71 -0.46 11.58
CA LYS A 190 -15.83 0.50 11.61
C LYS A 190 -16.45 0.72 10.23
N VAL A 191 -15.69 0.57 9.17
CA VAL A 191 -16.09 0.83 7.77
C VAL A 191 -16.76 -0.40 7.14
N ARG A 192 -16.42 -1.61 7.58
CA ARG A 192 -16.99 -2.86 7.05
C ARG A 192 -18.50 -2.90 7.22
N SER A 193 -19.19 -3.40 6.18
CA SER A 193 -20.64 -3.60 6.20
C SER A 193 -21.07 -4.68 7.22
N LYS A 194 -22.34 -4.67 7.62
CA LYS A 194 -22.89 -5.67 8.55
C LYS A 194 -22.85 -7.08 7.97
N GLU A 195 -23.16 -7.24 6.70
CA GLU A 195 -23.15 -8.53 5.99
C GLU A 195 -21.76 -9.19 5.98
N SER A 196 -20.73 -8.39 5.77
CA SER A 196 -19.34 -8.84 5.81
C SER A 196 -18.85 -9.20 7.22
N LYS A 197 -19.48 -8.68 8.27
CA LYS A 197 -19.19 -9.02 9.68
C LYS A 197 -19.78 -10.38 10.06
N GLU A 198 -20.98 -10.66 9.62
CA GLU A 198 -21.72 -11.89 9.95
C GLU A 198 -21.15 -13.13 9.23
N SER A 199 -20.59 -12.99 8.03
CA SER A 199 -20.04 -14.12 7.27
C SER A 199 -18.80 -14.79 7.89
N LYS A 200 -18.16 -14.14 8.89
CA LYS A 200 -17.02 -14.71 9.64
C LYS A 200 -17.41 -15.39 10.96
N GLU A 201 -18.70 -15.28 11.37
CA GLU A 201 -19.20 -15.87 12.62
C GLU A 201 -19.94 -17.19 12.43
N VAL A 202 -19.96 -17.78 11.20
CA VAL A 202 -20.52 -19.10 10.99
C VAL A 202 -19.56 -20.11 11.60
N PRO A 203 -19.93 -20.80 12.71
CA PRO A 203 -19.08 -21.82 13.29
C PRO A 203 -19.01 -22.99 12.31
N GLU A 204 -17.80 -23.53 12.12
CA GLU A 204 -17.61 -24.85 11.53
C GLU A 204 -18.44 -25.85 12.34
N SER A 205 -19.63 -26.17 11.87
CA SER A 205 -20.47 -27.18 12.48
C SER A 205 -20.13 -28.53 11.91
N THR A 206 -19.39 -29.29 12.71
CA THR A 206 -19.27 -30.78 12.76
C THR A 206 -19.02 -31.50 11.44
#